data_18ba67df3763549f0698a3d39a38e657
#
_entry.id   18ba67df3763549f0698a3d39a38e657
#
_cell.length_a   1.000
_cell.length_b   1.000
_cell.length_c   1.000
_cell.angle_alpha   90.00
_cell.angle_beta   90.00
_cell.angle_gamma   90.00
#
_symmetry.space_group_name_H-M   'P 1'
#
loop_
_entity.id
_entity.type
_entity.pdbx_description
1 polymer ?
#
loop_
_entity_poly.entity_id
_entity_poly.type
_entity_poly.pdbx_seq_one_letter_code
_entity_poly.pdbx_strand_id
1 'polypeptide(L)'
;MVVDPAPAAGRPRQTPDRAPPPGRRGHRRWQRRLERDRRLARQRGSATVELAVLFPAFVVLVFGGVQAAEWYYVRSLCLAAADTGVQVGRTIGAGDADAQQAAAEFVARAGGRTAGDSAVSTAGSSATVLRVEVTASVPRVVPLPGLSMRVTQSSRAAREVFTTEAGRP
;
A
#
# COMPACT_ATOMS: atom_id res chain seq x y z
N MET A 1 109.09 -4.69 53.45
CA MET A 1 108.99 -4.50 52.01
C MET A 1 107.64 -5.05 51.60
N VAL A 2 106.65 -4.17 51.67
CA VAL A 2 105.26 -4.51 51.42
C VAL A 2 104.91 -4.04 50.03
N VAL A 3 104.57 -4.94 49.14
CA VAL A 3 104.15 -4.67 47.76
C VAL A 3 102.64 -4.52 47.69
N ASP A 4 102.23 -3.32 47.30
CA ASP A 4 100.84 -2.90 47.16
C ASP A 4 100.27 -3.45 45.86
N PRO A 5 99.09 -4.14 45.83
CA PRO A 5 98.50 -4.60 44.59
C PRO A 5 97.70 -3.47 43.91
N ALA A 6 97.89 -3.35 42.58
CA ALA A 6 97.29 -2.37 41.70
C ALA A 6 95.76 -2.48 41.62
N PRO A 7 95.02 -1.37 41.42
CA PRO A 7 93.56 -1.36 41.33
C PRO A 7 93.05 -2.03 40.06
N ALA A 8 91.97 -2.86 40.22
CA ALA A 8 91.29 -3.56 39.17
C ALA A 8 90.54 -2.58 38.21
N ALA A 9 90.80 -2.74 36.92
CA ALA A 9 90.17 -1.99 35.89
C ALA A 9 88.63 -2.15 35.85
N GLY A 10 87.97 -1.00 35.98
CA GLY A 10 86.49 -0.98 35.97
C GLY A 10 85.89 -1.49 34.67
N ARG A 11 84.97 -2.41 34.79
CA ARG A 11 84.14 -2.91 33.70
C ARG A 11 83.32 -1.72 33.16
N PRO A 12 83.21 -1.56 31.83
CA PRO A 12 82.35 -0.53 31.25
C PRO A 12 80.89 -0.89 31.57
N ARG A 13 80.14 0.05 32.12
CA ARG A 13 78.71 -0.04 32.35
C ARG A 13 78.02 -0.20 30.97
N GLN A 14 77.46 -1.36 30.69
CA GLN A 14 76.55 -1.57 29.57
C GLN A 14 75.35 -0.70 29.82
N THR A 15 75.15 0.32 29.01
CA THR A 15 73.91 1.06 28.91
C THR A 15 72.78 0.13 28.43
N PRO A 16 71.63 0.08 29.12
CA PRO A 16 70.52 -0.77 28.66
C PRO A 16 70.12 -0.37 27.24
N ASP A 17 70.15 -1.40 26.39
CA ASP A 17 69.77 -1.30 24.97
C ASP A 17 68.38 -0.68 24.87
N ARG A 18 68.35 0.52 24.32
CA ARG A 18 67.10 1.27 24.15
C ARG A 18 66.33 0.60 23.06
N ALA A 19 65.24 -0.11 23.44
CA ALA A 19 64.34 -0.79 22.51
C ALA A 19 64.00 0.15 21.33
N PRO A 20 64.09 -0.32 20.08
CA PRO A 20 63.80 0.54 18.93
C PRO A 20 62.35 1.01 19.00
N PRO A 21 62.04 2.26 18.64
CA PRO A 21 60.69 2.80 18.70
C PRO A 21 59.82 1.94 17.77
N PRO A 22 58.56 1.66 18.18
CA PRO A 22 57.66 0.80 17.38
C PRO A 22 57.53 1.35 15.98
N GLY A 23 57.99 0.54 15.04
CA GLY A 23 58.23 0.95 13.67
C GLY A 23 56.99 1.57 13.03
N ARG A 24 57.18 2.66 12.30
CA ARG A 24 56.19 3.43 11.50
C ARG A 24 55.29 2.56 10.60
N ARG A 25 55.61 1.27 10.39
CA ARG A 25 54.85 0.31 9.61
C ARG A 25 53.57 -0.17 10.32
N GLY A 26 53.52 -0.20 11.68
CA GLY A 26 52.32 -0.57 12.46
C GLY A 26 51.26 0.49 12.39
N HIS A 27 51.64 1.77 12.48
CA HIS A 27 50.71 2.91 12.40
C HIS A 27 49.96 3.00 11.08
N ARG A 28 50.63 2.71 9.94
CA ARG A 28 49.97 2.76 8.62
C ARG A 28 48.96 1.63 8.42
N ARG A 29 49.20 0.46 9.01
CA ARG A 29 48.24 -0.66 8.95
C ARG A 29 47.02 -0.38 9.81
N TRP A 30 47.21 0.25 10.96
CA TRP A 30 46.10 0.63 11.87
C TRP A 30 45.24 1.73 11.28
N GLN A 31 45.83 2.74 10.70
CA GLN A 31 45.13 3.82 9.99
C GLN A 31 44.30 3.30 8.82
N ARG A 32 44.85 2.38 8.02
CA ARG A 32 44.10 1.75 6.92
C ARG A 32 42.90 0.91 7.39
N ARG A 33 43.00 0.26 8.54
CA ARG A 33 41.87 -0.46 9.14
C ARG A 33 40.78 0.51 9.60
N LEU A 34 41.13 1.57 10.29
CA LEU A 34 40.18 2.59 10.75
C LEU A 34 39.49 3.32 9.57
N GLU A 35 40.21 3.57 8.49
CA GLU A 35 39.62 4.16 7.30
C GLU A 35 38.65 3.20 6.59
N ARG A 36 38.96 1.91 6.57
CA ARG A 36 38.10 0.87 6.03
C ARG A 36 36.84 0.71 6.85
N ASP A 37 36.97 0.70 8.16
CA ASP A 37 35.82 0.59 9.08
C ASP A 37 34.93 1.83 9.01
N ARG A 38 35.51 3.02 8.85
CA ARG A 38 34.76 4.28 8.63
C ARG A 38 34.04 4.30 7.29
N ARG A 39 34.61 3.74 6.23
CA ARG A 39 33.93 3.61 4.91
C ARG A 39 32.78 2.62 4.97
N LEU A 40 32.94 1.48 5.63
CA LEU A 40 31.89 0.49 5.84
C LEU A 40 30.77 1.02 6.75
N ALA A 41 31.10 1.81 7.76
CA ALA A 41 30.13 2.48 8.64
C ALA A 41 29.32 3.56 7.87
N ARG A 42 29.96 4.32 6.97
CA ARG A 42 29.27 5.29 6.11
C ARG A 42 28.34 4.63 5.10
N GLN A 43 28.72 3.48 4.53
CA GLN A 43 27.86 2.75 3.60
C GLN A 43 26.62 2.15 4.30
N ARG A 44 26.77 1.68 5.55
CA ARG A 44 25.63 1.20 6.35
C ARG A 44 24.69 2.32 6.73
N GLY A 45 25.20 3.52 7.05
CA GLY A 45 24.35 4.67 7.34
C GLY A 45 23.56 5.18 6.13
N SER A 46 24.16 5.14 4.93
CA SER A 46 23.50 5.56 3.68
C SER A 46 22.29 4.66 3.35
N ALA A 47 22.44 3.34 3.41
CA ALA A 47 21.35 2.39 3.13
C ALA A 47 20.18 2.52 4.13
N THR A 48 20.47 2.81 5.40
CA THR A 48 19.43 2.99 6.43
C THR A 48 18.64 4.29 6.21
N VAL A 49 19.32 5.37 5.83
CA VAL A 49 18.67 6.65 5.50
C VAL A 49 17.84 6.52 4.22
N GLU A 50 18.36 5.85 3.21
CA GLU A 50 17.65 5.59 1.96
C GLU A 50 16.37 4.77 2.21
N LEU A 51 16.46 3.70 3.02
CA LEU A 51 15.32 2.89 3.39
C LEU A 51 14.30 3.70 4.22
N ALA A 52 14.75 4.58 5.12
CA ALA A 52 13.88 5.42 5.92
C ALA A 52 13.05 6.40 5.09
N VAL A 53 13.54 6.82 3.93
CA VAL A 53 12.80 7.69 2.98
C VAL A 53 11.94 6.87 2.03
N LEU A 54 12.46 5.75 1.52
CA LEU A 54 11.74 4.90 0.56
C LEU A 54 10.61 4.10 1.20
N PHE A 55 10.76 3.67 2.44
CA PHE A 55 9.77 2.86 3.13
C PHE A 55 8.40 3.54 3.28
N PRO A 56 8.30 4.79 3.74
CA PRO A 56 7.02 5.51 3.77
C PRO A 56 6.39 5.66 2.38
N ALA A 57 7.19 5.97 1.37
CA ALA A 57 6.71 6.08 -0.02
C ALA A 57 6.16 4.73 -0.53
N PHE A 58 6.85 3.63 -0.24
CA PHE A 58 6.40 2.28 -0.58
C PHE A 58 5.09 1.92 0.14
N VAL A 59 4.98 2.24 1.44
CA VAL A 59 3.75 2.03 2.21
C VAL A 59 2.58 2.79 1.60
N VAL A 60 2.77 4.07 1.27
CA VAL A 60 1.72 4.89 0.61
C VAL A 60 1.31 4.29 -0.74
N LEU A 61 2.28 3.82 -1.53
CA LEU A 61 2.01 3.17 -2.82
C LEU A 61 1.17 1.89 -2.65
N VAL A 62 1.54 1.03 -1.71
CA VAL A 62 0.83 -0.24 -1.47
C VAL A 62 -0.59 0.02 -0.97
N PHE A 63 -0.75 0.85 0.06
CA PHE A 63 -2.08 1.17 0.58
C PHE A 63 -2.94 1.94 -0.43
N GLY A 64 -2.34 2.83 -1.22
CA GLY A 64 -3.00 3.50 -2.33
C GLY A 64 -3.49 2.52 -3.39
N GLY A 65 -2.69 1.52 -3.73
CA GLY A 65 -3.07 0.45 -4.65
C GLY A 65 -4.24 -0.39 -4.12
N VAL A 66 -4.21 -0.77 -2.85
CA VAL A 66 -5.31 -1.51 -2.21
C VAL A 66 -6.58 -0.66 -2.19
N GLN A 67 -6.49 0.63 -1.83
CA GLN A 67 -7.64 1.53 -1.83
C GLN A 67 -8.24 1.71 -3.23
N ALA A 68 -7.41 1.79 -4.27
CA ALA A 68 -7.88 1.86 -5.65
C ALA A 68 -8.57 0.56 -6.09
N ALA A 69 -8.07 -0.59 -5.67
CA ALA A 69 -8.68 -1.89 -5.94
C ALA A 69 -10.07 -2.00 -5.28
N GLU A 70 -10.21 -1.59 -4.02
CA GLU A 70 -11.49 -1.55 -3.30
C GLU A 70 -12.50 -0.62 -4.00
N TRP A 71 -12.04 0.57 -4.41
CA TRP A 71 -12.91 1.50 -5.16
C TRP A 71 -13.40 0.88 -6.48
N TYR A 72 -12.51 0.24 -7.22
CA TYR A 72 -12.86 -0.40 -8.48
C TYR A 72 -13.81 -1.57 -8.27
N TYR A 73 -13.60 -2.37 -7.23
CA TYR A 73 -14.48 -3.47 -6.87
C TYR A 73 -15.91 -2.98 -6.54
N VAL A 74 -16.05 -1.97 -5.66
CA VAL A 74 -17.37 -1.41 -5.31
C VAL A 74 -18.05 -0.80 -6.54
N ARG A 75 -17.28 -0.16 -7.42
CA ARG A 75 -17.81 0.37 -8.69
C ARG A 75 -18.38 -0.74 -9.57
N SER A 76 -17.66 -1.82 -9.74
CA SER A 76 -18.12 -2.98 -10.54
C SER A 76 -19.34 -3.65 -9.92
N LEU A 77 -19.36 -3.76 -8.60
CA LEU A 77 -20.48 -4.30 -7.84
C LEU A 77 -21.74 -3.46 -8.02
N CYS A 78 -21.65 -2.14 -7.87
CA CYS A 78 -22.79 -1.23 -8.07
C CYS A 78 -23.33 -1.30 -9.51
N LEU A 79 -22.45 -1.39 -10.50
CA LEU A 79 -22.87 -1.52 -11.89
C LEU A 79 -23.60 -2.87 -12.13
N ALA A 80 -23.05 -3.99 -11.68
CA ALA A 80 -23.66 -5.29 -11.81
C ALA A 80 -25.01 -5.39 -11.08
N ALA A 81 -25.12 -4.75 -9.91
CA ALA A 81 -26.38 -4.66 -9.18
C ALA A 81 -27.43 -3.84 -9.95
N ALA A 82 -27.04 -2.69 -10.50
CA ALA A 82 -27.92 -1.87 -11.32
C ALA A 82 -28.41 -2.61 -12.57
N ASP A 83 -27.50 -3.33 -13.24
CA ASP A 83 -27.86 -4.17 -14.40
C ASP A 83 -28.82 -5.29 -14.01
N THR A 84 -28.59 -5.97 -12.89
CA THR A 84 -29.49 -7.02 -12.37
C THR A 84 -30.87 -6.45 -12.06
N GLY A 85 -30.94 -5.31 -11.39
CA GLY A 85 -32.22 -4.63 -11.11
C GLY A 85 -32.97 -4.28 -12.39
N VAL A 86 -32.26 -3.71 -13.38
CA VAL A 86 -32.89 -3.37 -14.68
C VAL A 86 -33.38 -4.62 -15.41
N GLN A 87 -32.63 -5.71 -15.40
CA GLN A 87 -33.04 -6.96 -16.06
C GLN A 87 -34.33 -7.54 -15.45
N VAL A 88 -34.44 -7.52 -14.13
CA VAL A 88 -35.65 -8.00 -13.45
C VAL A 88 -36.81 -7.05 -13.67
N GLY A 89 -36.64 -5.75 -13.41
CA GLY A 89 -37.72 -4.79 -13.40
C GLY A 89 -38.25 -4.38 -14.77
N ARG A 90 -37.53 -4.69 -15.87
CA ARG A 90 -38.01 -4.43 -17.23
C ARG A 90 -38.95 -5.50 -17.77
N THR A 91 -39.01 -6.67 -17.12
CA THR A 91 -39.84 -7.79 -17.58
C THR A 91 -41.33 -7.48 -17.40
N ILE A 92 -42.16 -8.14 -18.18
CA ILE A 92 -43.62 -7.97 -18.17
C ILE A 92 -44.16 -8.38 -16.78
N GLY A 93 -44.93 -7.49 -16.18
CA GLY A 93 -45.53 -7.71 -14.82
C GLY A 93 -44.61 -7.31 -13.65
N ALA A 94 -43.33 -7.03 -13.90
CA ALA A 94 -42.44 -6.48 -12.90
C ALA A 94 -42.45 -4.94 -12.91
N GLY A 95 -42.04 -4.36 -11.80
CA GLY A 95 -42.04 -2.92 -11.61
C GLY A 95 -40.77 -2.38 -10.97
N ASP A 96 -40.82 -1.11 -10.58
CA ASP A 96 -39.72 -0.42 -9.94
C ASP A 96 -39.33 -1.04 -8.60
N ALA A 97 -40.33 -1.57 -7.84
CA ALA A 97 -40.07 -2.24 -6.58
C ALA A 97 -39.27 -3.53 -6.75
N ASP A 98 -39.61 -4.34 -7.77
CA ASP A 98 -38.91 -5.59 -8.09
C ASP A 98 -37.47 -5.31 -8.53
N ALA A 99 -37.29 -4.24 -9.31
CA ALA A 99 -35.96 -3.78 -9.73
C ALA A 99 -35.09 -3.36 -8.52
N GLN A 100 -35.66 -2.60 -7.60
CA GLN A 100 -34.97 -2.17 -6.38
C GLN A 100 -34.60 -3.36 -5.50
N GLN A 101 -35.55 -4.28 -5.29
CA GLN A 101 -35.32 -5.47 -4.49
C GLN A 101 -34.21 -6.35 -5.09
N ALA A 102 -34.26 -6.65 -6.40
CA ALA A 102 -33.27 -7.47 -7.07
C ALA A 102 -31.86 -6.86 -6.98
N ALA A 103 -31.76 -5.55 -7.18
CA ALA A 103 -30.47 -4.84 -7.06
C ALA A 103 -29.96 -4.86 -5.61
N ALA A 104 -30.82 -4.61 -4.61
CA ALA A 104 -30.45 -4.64 -3.20
C ALA A 104 -30.01 -6.04 -2.74
N GLU A 105 -30.71 -7.08 -3.13
CA GLU A 105 -30.32 -8.47 -2.87
C GLU A 105 -29.00 -8.84 -3.50
N PHE A 106 -28.72 -8.35 -4.72
CA PHE A 106 -27.44 -8.57 -5.37
C PHE A 106 -26.31 -7.94 -4.57
N VAL A 107 -26.46 -6.68 -4.14
CA VAL A 107 -25.46 -5.99 -3.29
C VAL A 107 -25.27 -6.75 -1.97
N ALA A 108 -26.32 -7.19 -1.34
CA ALA A 108 -26.24 -7.93 -0.07
C ALA A 108 -25.50 -9.26 -0.22
N ARG A 109 -25.72 -9.99 -1.31
CA ARG A 109 -25.06 -11.28 -1.56
C ARG A 109 -23.62 -11.13 -2.01
N ALA A 110 -23.34 -10.22 -2.96
CA ALA A 110 -22.04 -10.11 -3.59
C ALA A 110 -21.12 -9.10 -2.88
N GLY A 111 -21.70 -8.05 -2.28
CA GLY A 111 -20.94 -6.99 -1.61
C GLY A 111 -20.50 -7.37 -0.20
N GLY A 112 -21.28 -8.17 0.53
CA GLY A 112 -20.95 -8.59 1.87
C GLY A 112 -20.56 -7.41 2.78
N ARG A 113 -19.38 -7.52 3.39
CA ARG A 113 -18.80 -6.47 4.25
C ARG A 113 -18.12 -5.33 3.48
N THR A 114 -17.84 -5.53 2.19
CA THR A 114 -17.10 -4.58 1.35
C THR A 114 -18.01 -3.48 0.80
N ALA A 115 -19.29 -3.77 0.55
CA ALA A 115 -20.26 -2.75 0.26
C ALA A 115 -20.78 -2.19 1.59
N GLY A 116 -20.23 -1.05 2.01
CA GLY A 116 -20.76 -0.30 3.16
C GLY A 116 -22.20 0.16 2.91
N ASP A 117 -22.61 1.27 3.53
CA ASP A 117 -23.96 1.83 3.33
C ASP A 117 -24.29 1.90 1.84
N SER A 118 -25.23 1.08 1.41
CA SER A 118 -25.71 1.02 0.03
C SER A 118 -27.15 1.49 -0.06
N ALA A 119 -27.46 2.17 -1.16
CA ALA A 119 -28.81 2.65 -1.49
C ALA A 119 -29.11 2.33 -2.95
N VAL A 120 -30.33 1.90 -3.20
CA VAL A 120 -30.85 1.64 -4.54
C VAL A 120 -32.01 2.59 -4.81
N SER A 121 -32.03 3.18 -5.99
CA SER A 121 -33.07 4.12 -6.42
C SER A 121 -33.48 3.81 -7.86
N THR A 122 -34.79 3.94 -8.12
CA THR A 122 -35.35 3.92 -9.48
C THR A 122 -35.77 5.32 -9.95
N ALA A 123 -35.32 6.35 -9.26
CA ALA A 123 -35.61 7.73 -9.62
C ALA A 123 -35.14 8.04 -11.06
N GLY A 124 -36.00 8.67 -11.84
CA GLY A 124 -35.78 8.93 -13.26
C GLY A 124 -36.21 7.81 -14.19
N SER A 125 -36.92 6.79 -13.69
CA SER A 125 -37.70 5.85 -14.51
C SER A 125 -38.92 6.52 -15.13
N SER A 126 -39.37 6.02 -16.26
CA SER A 126 -40.58 6.45 -16.96
C SER A 126 -41.45 5.23 -17.31
N ALA A 127 -42.61 5.48 -17.94
CA ALA A 127 -43.46 4.41 -18.43
C ALA A 127 -42.77 3.49 -19.45
N THR A 128 -41.81 4.02 -20.20
CA THR A 128 -41.13 3.30 -21.31
C THR A 128 -39.68 2.90 -20.97
N VAL A 129 -39.05 3.55 -19.99
CA VAL A 129 -37.65 3.32 -19.64
C VAL A 129 -37.53 3.12 -18.14
N LEU A 130 -36.94 2.01 -17.74
CA LEU A 130 -36.55 1.76 -16.36
C LEU A 130 -35.09 2.22 -16.17
N ARG A 131 -34.85 2.95 -15.09
CA ARG A 131 -33.52 3.31 -14.61
C ARG A 131 -33.34 2.80 -13.19
N VAL A 132 -32.22 2.13 -12.96
CA VAL A 132 -31.80 1.72 -11.62
C VAL A 132 -30.46 2.37 -11.32
N GLU A 133 -30.38 3.02 -10.18
CA GLU A 133 -29.17 3.65 -9.69
C GLU A 133 -28.78 3.01 -8.34
N VAL A 134 -27.53 2.60 -8.22
CA VAL A 134 -26.98 1.99 -7.00
C VAL A 134 -25.83 2.84 -6.51
N THR A 135 -25.90 3.23 -5.26
CA THR A 135 -24.82 3.96 -4.56
C THR A 135 -24.32 3.12 -3.40
N ALA A 136 -23.00 3.03 -3.25
CA ALA A 136 -22.39 2.38 -2.09
C ALA A 136 -21.17 3.15 -1.59
N SER A 137 -20.89 3.04 -0.28
CA SER A 137 -19.68 3.59 0.32
C SER A 137 -18.52 2.59 0.16
N VAL A 138 -17.33 3.13 -0.15
CA VAL A 138 -16.10 2.33 -0.28
C VAL A 138 -15.45 2.21 1.10
N PRO A 139 -15.07 1.00 1.55
CA PRO A 139 -14.33 0.82 2.79
C PRO A 139 -13.01 1.58 2.77
N ARG A 140 -12.66 2.16 3.90
CA ARG A 140 -11.38 2.87 4.04
C ARG A 140 -10.31 1.91 4.51
N VAL A 141 -9.29 1.73 3.70
CA VAL A 141 -8.08 1.00 4.08
C VAL A 141 -7.11 1.95 4.80
N VAL A 142 -7.09 3.21 4.38
CA VAL A 142 -6.29 4.27 5.02
C VAL A 142 -7.23 5.16 5.85
N PRO A 143 -7.05 5.24 7.18
CA PRO A 143 -7.90 6.06 8.05
C PRO A 143 -7.52 7.54 7.97
N LEU A 144 -7.76 8.16 6.82
CA LEU A 144 -7.61 9.61 6.67
C LEU A 144 -8.91 10.30 7.09
N PRO A 145 -8.88 11.22 8.08
CA PRO A 145 -10.06 11.95 8.51
C PRO A 145 -10.60 12.81 7.35
N GLY A 146 -11.92 12.79 7.17
CA GLY A 146 -12.61 13.61 6.15
C GLY A 146 -12.71 12.97 4.76
N LEU A 147 -12.06 11.85 4.48
CA LEU A 147 -12.14 11.16 3.19
C LEU A 147 -13.27 10.11 3.23
N SER A 148 -14.48 10.46 2.80
CA SER A 148 -15.54 9.49 2.50
C SER A 148 -15.63 9.30 0.99
N MET A 149 -15.45 8.07 0.52
CA MET A 149 -15.56 7.75 -0.90
C MET A 149 -16.89 7.02 -1.13
N ARG A 150 -17.73 7.58 -2.01
CA ARG A 150 -18.96 6.96 -2.50
C ARG A 150 -18.85 6.71 -3.99
N VAL A 151 -19.45 5.63 -4.42
CA VAL A 151 -19.56 5.28 -5.83
C VAL A 151 -21.03 5.16 -6.17
N THR A 152 -21.42 5.79 -7.27
CA THR A 152 -22.76 5.69 -7.84
C THR A 152 -22.65 5.17 -9.24
N GLN A 153 -23.42 4.14 -9.56
CA GLN A 153 -23.55 3.60 -10.91
C GLN A 153 -25.02 3.45 -11.26
N SER A 154 -25.35 3.61 -12.53
CA SER A 154 -26.71 3.45 -13.00
C SER A 154 -26.77 2.66 -14.30
N SER A 155 -27.83 1.86 -14.43
CA SER A 155 -28.19 1.16 -15.66
C SER A 155 -29.61 1.56 -16.09
N ARG A 156 -29.92 1.44 -17.36
CA ARG A 156 -31.23 1.74 -17.92
C ARG A 156 -31.55 0.85 -19.12
N ALA A 157 -32.83 0.44 -19.22
CA ALA A 157 -33.32 -0.27 -20.38
C ALA A 157 -34.78 0.10 -20.66
N ALA A 158 -35.22 -0.16 -21.88
CA ALA A 158 -36.63 -0.07 -22.24
C ALA A 158 -37.44 -1.13 -21.48
N ARG A 159 -38.64 -0.78 -21.02
CA ARG A 159 -39.60 -1.72 -20.44
C ARG A 159 -40.19 -2.57 -21.54
N GLU A 160 -40.39 -3.85 -21.27
CA GLU A 160 -41.07 -4.75 -22.18
C GLU A 160 -42.57 -4.45 -22.13
N VAL A 161 -43.15 -4.13 -23.28
CA VAL A 161 -44.58 -3.89 -23.46
C VAL A 161 -45.09 -4.91 -24.48
N PHE A 162 -46.23 -5.49 -24.21
CA PHE A 162 -46.91 -6.28 -25.26
C PHE A 162 -47.29 -5.35 -26.40
N THR A 163 -46.71 -5.57 -27.56
CA THR A 163 -47.22 -5.00 -28.79
C THR A 163 -48.44 -5.84 -29.18
N THR A 164 -49.64 -5.42 -28.71
CA THR A 164 -50.86 -6.00 -29.26
C THR A 164 -50.86 -5.65 -30.73
N GLU A 165 -50.83 -6.64 -31.60
CA GLU A 165 -51.01 -6.46 -33.03
C GLU A 165 -52.44 -5.91 -33.23
N ALA A 166 -52.56 -4.58 -33.12
CA ALA A 166 -53.81 -3.90 -33.35
C ALA A 166 -54.09 -3.95 -34.86
N GLY A 167 -54.96 -4.87 -35.27
CA GLY A 167 -55.65 -4.74 -36.53
C GLY A 167 -54.83 -5.01 -37.76
N ARG A 168 -54.74 -6.29 -38.13
CA ARG A 168 -54.68 -6.65 -39.56
C ARG A 168 -56.12 -6.55 -40.05
N PRO A 169 -56.46 -5.68 -41.03
CA PRO A 169 -57.76 -5.61 -41.62
C PRO A 169 -58.10 -6.88 -42.42
#